data_281b85dd98fb941d6617196aa854904f
#
_entry.id   281b85dd98fb941d6617196aa854904f
#
_cell.length_a   1.000
_cell.length_b   1.000
_cell.length_c   1.000
_cell.angle_alpha   90.00
_cell.angle_beta   90.00
_cell.angle_gamma   90.00
#
_symmetry.space_group_name_H-M   'P 1'
#
loop_
_entity.id
_entity.type
_entity.pdbx_description
1 polymer ?
#
loop_
_entity_poly.entity_id
_entity_poly.type
_entity_poly.pdbx_seq_one_letter_code
_entity_poly.pdbx_strand_id
1 'polypeptide(L)'
;MKFTDLQLDASLLEAIAHMGFENATPIQEFAIPKILDNKDIIACAQTGTGKTAAFILPILNKLVGKEDLSVDTLIIVPTRELAVQIEQEIQGLSYFVSVASAAIYGGGDGKDWERQRKALQNGSDIIVATPGKLISHLSMGYVDFSKVKHLVLDEADKMLDMGFQDDLEKIIS
;
A
#
# COMPACT_ATOMS: atom_id res chain seq x y z
N MET A 1 -11.60 -14.35 15.26
CA MET A 1 -12.08 -14.73 13.91
C MET A 1 -10.92 -15.29 13.11
N LYS A 2 -11.13 -16.33 12.35
CA LYS A 2 -10.11 -16.87 11.45
C LYS A 2 -10.09 -16.08 10.15
N PHE A 3 -8.94 -16.01 9.50
CA PHE A 3 -8.84 -15.34 8.19
C PHE A 3 -9.76 -15.98 7.15
N THR A 4 -10.02 -17.29 7.26
CA THR A 4 -10.95 -18.00 6.37
C THR A 4 -12.38 -17.47 6.44
N ASP A 5 -12.74 -16.77 7.50
CA ASP A 5 -14.08 -16.21 7.69
C ASP A 5 -14.24 -14.81 7.07
N LEU A 6 -13.17 -14.24 6.53
CA LEU A 6 -13.12 -12.85 6.04
C LEU A 6 -13.40 -12.69 4.54
N GLN A 7 -13.81 -13.75 3.86
CA GLN A 7 -14.15 -13.72 2.42
C GLN A 7 -12.99 -13.27 1.52
N LEU A 8 -11.77 -13.65 1.87
CA LEU A 8 -10.59 -13.41 1.07
C LEU A 8 -10.40 -14.51 0.03
N ASP A 9 -9.75 -14.16 -1.10
CA ASP A 9 -9.42 -15.11 -2.15
C ASP A 9 -8.53 -16.24 -1.62
N ALA A 10 -8.69 -17.44 -2.18
CA ALA A 10 -7.95 -18.63 -1.76
C ALA A 10 -6.43 -18.44 -1.85
N SER A 11 -5.94 -17.73 -2.86
CA SER A 11 -4.52 -17.43 -3.03
C SER A 11 -3.95 -16.56 -1.91
N LEU A 12 -4.74 -15.61 -1.41
CA LEU A 12 -4.35 -14.80 -0.25
C LEU A 12 -4.38 -15.60 1.05
N LEU A 13 -5.40 -16.45 1.23
CA LEU A 13 -5.48 -17.34 2.39
C LEU A 13 -4.28 -18.29 2.43
N GLU A 14 -3.84 -18.78 1.29
CA GLU A 14 -2.65 -19.62 1.19
C GLU A 14 -1.40 -18.87 1.63
N ALA A 15 -1.19 -17.64 1.16
CA ALA A 15 -0.07 -16.79 1.58
C ALA A 15 -0.10 -16.52 3.09
N ILE A 16 -1.25 -16.20 3.64
CA ILE A 16 -1.45 -15.96 5.08
C ILE A 16 -1.05 -17.20 5.89
N ALA A 17 -1.49 -18.37 5.44
CA ALA A 17 -1.15 -19.64 6.09
C ALA A 17 0.35 -19.94 6.05
N HIS A 18 1.01 -19.69 4.91
CA HIS A 18 2.46 -19.84 4.79
C HIS A 18 3.24 -18.88 5.70
N MET A 19 2.68 -17.71 5.99
CA MET A 19 3.27 -16.76 6.95
C MET A 19 2.99 -17.13 8.42
N GLY A 20 2.25 -18.19 8.66
CA GLY A 20 1.96 -18.68 10.01
C GLY A 20 0.85 -17.92 10.73
N PHE A 21 0.03 -17.18 10.02
CA PHE A 21 -1.10 -16.46 10.60
C PHE A 21 -2.37 -17.28 10.50
N GLU A 22 -3.04 -17.55 11.64
CA GLU A 22 -4.28 -18.30 11.70
C GLU A 22 -5.48 -17.41 12.00
N ASN A 23 -5.32 -16.52 12.94
CA ASN A 23 -6.40 -15.68 13.44
C ASN A 23 -6.14 -14.20 13.13
N ALA A 24 -7.20 -13.50 12.72
CA ALA A 24 -7.16 -12.07 12.51
C ALA A 24 -7.06 -11.33 13.86
N THR A 25 -6.32 -10.24 13.87
CA THR A 25 -6.28 -9.32 15.00
C THR A 25 -7.54 -8.45 15.04
N PRO A 26 -7.87 -7.79 16.19
CA PRO A 26 -9.06 -6.94 16.26
C PRO A 26 -9.13 -5.86 15.18
N ILE A 27 -8.00 -5.22 14.83
CA ILE A 27 -7.99 -4.20 13.78
C ILE A 27 -8.26 -4.82 12.39
N GLN A 28 -7.78 -6.04 12.15
CA GLN A 28 -8.02 -6.76 10.91
C GLN A 28 -9.49 -7.17 10.78
N GLU A 29 -10.09 -7.69 11.85
CA GLU A 29 -11.52 -8.04 11.89
C GLU A 29 -12.40 -6.82 11.62
N PHE A 30 -12.01 -5.66 12.12
CA PHE A 30 -12.72 -4.40 11.92
C PHE A 30 -12.57 -3.84 10.50
N ALA A 31 -11.33 -3.77 10.01
CA ALA A 31 -11.01 -3.03 8.79
C ALA A 31 -11.24 -3.82 7.51
N ILE A 32 -10.87 -5.11 7.48
CA ILE A 32 -10.93 -5.91 6.25
C ILE A 32 -12.34 -5.92 5.63
N PRO A 33 -13.41 -6.26 6.36
CA PRO A 33 -14.74 -6.27 5.77
C PRO A 33 -15.19 -4.91 5.24
N LYS A 34 -14.85 -3.84 5.96
CA LYS A 34 -15.24 -2.47 5.57
C LYS A 34 -14.55 -2.03 4.29
N ILE A 35 -13.27 -2.34 4.14
CA ILE A 35 -12.52 -2.01 2.93
C ILE A 35 -13.01 -2.86 1.75
N LEU A 36 -13.33 -4.13 1.97
CA LEU A 36 -13.94 -4.98 0.94
C LEU A 36 -15.29 -4.41 0.47
N ASP A 37 -16.05 -3.79 1.36
CA ASP A 37 -17.31 -3.12 1.07
C ASP A 37 -17.15 -1.69 0.50
N ASN A 38 -15.94 -1.28 0.14
CA ASN A 38 -15.61 0.05 -0.40
C ASN A 38 -15.92 1.22 0.56
N LYS A 39 -15.79 0.99 1.86
CA LYS A 39 -15.98 2.05 2.85
C LYS A 39 -14.66 2.72 3.18
N ASP A 40 -14.71 4.03 3.35
CA ASP A 40 -13.59 4.78 3.89
C ASP A 40 -13.50 4.57 5.39
N ILE A 41 -12.27 4.46 5.91
CA ILE A 41 -12.06 4.25 7.35
C ILE A 41 -10.93 5.12 7.87
N ILE A 42 -11.07 5.54 9.12
CA ILE A 42 -10.00 6.09 9.92
C ILE A 42 -9.80 5.13 11.10
N ALA A 43 -8.61 4.58 11.20
CA ALA A 43 -8.33 3.58 12.22
C ALA A 43 -7.08 3.99 13.03
N CYS A 44 -7.21 3.94 14.34
CA CYS A 44 -6.11 4.14 15.26
C CYS A 44 -5.73 2.78 15.85
N ALA A 45 -4.50 2.35 15.58
CA ALA A 45 -3.98 1.10 16.12
C ALA A 45 -2.50 1.27 16.45
N GLN A 46 -2.06 0.63 17.53
CA GLN A 46 -0.67 0.64 17.92
C GLN A 46 0.19 -0.19 16.97
N THR A 47 1.50 0.09 16.95
CA THR A 47 2.48 -0.71 16.21
C THR A 47 2.43 -2.18 16.68
N GLY A 48 2.53 -3.11 15.74
CA GLY A 48 2.52 -4.54 16.05
C GLY A 48 1.14 -5.18 16.19
N THR A 49 0.06 -4.44 15.90
CA THR A 49 -1.32 -4.95 15.99
C THR A 49 -1.85 -5.54 14.66
N GLY A 50 -0.99 -5.67 13.64
CA GLY A 50 -1.39 -6.17 12.33
C GLY A 50 -2.10 -5.14 11.45
N LYS A 51 -1.92 -3.86 11.73
CA LYS A 51 -2.54 -2.76 10.97
C LYS A 51 -2.20 -2.80 9.49
N THR A 52 -0.95 -3.09 9.14
CA THR A 52 -0.51 -3.12 7.74
C THR A 52 -1.29 -4.17 6.94
N ALA A 53 -1.37 -5.40 7.42
CA ALA A 53 -2.16 -6.44 6.76
C ALA A 53 -3.66 -6.11 6.72
N ALA A 54 -4.15 -5.34 7.69
CA ALA A 54 -5.56 -4.94 7.75
C ALA A 54 -6.00 -4.10 6.54
N PHE A 55 -5.12 -3.27 5.96
CA PHE A 55 -5.44 -2.56 4.73
C PHE A 55 -4.89 -3.24 3.47
N ILE A 56 -3.75 -3.93 3.54
CA ILE A 56 -3.16 -4.59 2.37
C ILE A 56 -4.01 -5.77 1.90
N LEU A 57 -4.48 -6.63 2.78
CA LEU A 57 -5.22 -7.83 2.39
C LEU A 57 -6.49 -7.53 1.58
N PRO A 58 -7.38 -6.62 2.00
CA PRO A 58 -8.55 -6.30 1.18
C PRO A 58 -8.18 -5.62 -0.14
N ILE A 59 -7.13 -4.81 -0.17
CA ILE A 59 -6.63 -4.20 -1.41
C ILE A 59 -6.12 -5.27 -2.37
N LEU A 60 -5.29 -6.19 -1.90
CA LEU A 60 -4.82 -7.32 -2.72
C LEU A 60 -5.98 -8.18 -3.21
N ASN A 61 -6.98 -8.40 -2.37
CA ASN A 61 -8.17 -9.17 -2.76
C ASN A 61 -8.90 -8.55 -3.96
N LYS A 62 -8.98 -7.22 -4.00
CA LYS A 62 -9.58 -6.49 -5.12
C LYS A 62 -8.72 -6.51 -6.38
N LEU A 63 -7.42 -6.72 -6.24
CA LEU A 63 -6.47 -6.76 -7.35
C LEU A 63 -6.32 -8.16 -7.97
N VAL A 64 -6.85 -9.19 -7.34
CA VAL A 64 -6.83 -10.55 -7.90
C VAL A 64 -7.53 -10.56 -9.26
N GLY A 65 -6.81 -11.01 -10.29
CA GLY A 65 -7.33 -11.06 -11.65
C GLY A 65 -7.27 -9.76 -12.44
N LYS A 66 -6.70 -8.70 -11.88
CA LYS A 66 -6.46 -7.44 -12.62
C LYS A 66 -5.43 -7.67 -13.73
N GLU A 67 -5.76 -7.30 -14.95
CA GLU A 67 -4.93 -7.56 -16.12
C GLU A 67 -4.11 -6.35 -16.58
N ASP A 68 -4.60 -5.12 -16.40
CA ASP A 68 -3.88 -3.92 -16.81
C ASP A 68 -2.85 -3.48 -15.79
N LEU A 69 -1.75 -2.91 -16.27
CA LEU A 69 -0.69 -2.34 -15.44
C LEU A 69 -0.90 -0.84 -15.25
N SER A 70 -1.78 -0.49 -14.34
CA SER A 70 -1.96 0.89 -13.90
C SER A 70 -1.89 0.96 -12.38
N VAL A 71 -1.49 2.10 -11.84
CA VAL A 71 -1.47 2.29 -10.39
C VAL A 71 -2.90 2.33 -9.87
N ASP A 72 -3.27 1.32 -9.11
CA ASP A 72 -4.58 1.19 -8.47
C ASP A 72 -4.58 1.74 -7.04
N THR A 73 -3.46 1.54 -6.33
CA THR A 73 -3.34 1.87 -4.91
C THR A 73 -2.10 2.70 -4.66
N LEU A 74 -2.28 3.80 -3.94
CA LEU A 74 -1.19 4.65 -3.45
C LEU A 74 -1.19 4.63 -1.93
N ILE A 75 -0.05 4.24 -1.34
CA ILE A 75 0.17 4.23 0.09
C ILE A 75 1.26 5.25 0.41
N ILE A 76 0.93 6.25 1.23
CA ILE A 76 1.87 7.30 1.61
C ILE A 76 2.27 7.10 3.06
N VAL A 77 3.58 7.13 3.31
CA VAL A 77 4.19 6.89 4.61
C VAL A 77 5.23 7.96 4.93
N PRO A 78 5.54 8.21 6.22
CA PRO A 78 6.45 9.30 6.60
C PRO A 78 7.93 9.00 6.36
N THR A 79 8.34 7.73 6.35
CA THR A 79 9.75 7.36 6.31
C THR A 79 10.05 6.32 5.26
N ARG A 80 11.28 6.35 4.74
CA ARG A 80 11.84 5.36 3.83
C ARG A 80 11.78 3.94 4.41
N GLU A 81 12.13 3.80 5.68
CA GLU A 81 12.15 2.51 6.39
C GLU A 81 10.76 1.88 6.41
N LEU A 82 9.73 2.67 6.68
CA LEU A 82 8.36 2.19 6.66
C LEU A 82 7.90 1.83 5.24
N ALA A 83 8.30 2.62 4.24
CA ALA A 83 7.99 2.31 2.84
C ALA A 83 8.55 0.94 2.43
N VAL A 84 9.81 0.67 2.75
CA VAL A 84 10.46 -0.62 2.46
C VAL A 84 9.78 -1.76 3.20
N GLN A 85 9.46 -1.56 4.47
CA GLN A 85 8.81 -2.56 5.32
C GLN A 85 7.43 -2.95 4.78
N ILE A 86 6.62 -1.98 4.41
CA ILE A 86 5.28 -2.23 3.86
C ILE A 86 5.38 -2.92 2.49
N GLU A 87 6.29 -2.50 1.64
CA GLU A 87 6.48 -3.11 0.33
C GLU A 87 6.91 -4.58 0.45
N GLN A 88 7.78 -4.91 1.40
CA GLN A 88 8.17 -6.29 1.69
C GLN A 88 6.99 -7.12 2.20
N GLU A 89 6.13 -6.55 3.04
CA GLU A 89 4.93 -7.23 3.51
C GLU A 89 3.94 -7.48 2.37
N ILE A 90 3.79 -6.52 1.46
CA ILE A 90 2.99 -6.71 0.24
C ILE A 90 3.54 -7.87 -0.58
N GLN A 91 4.84 -7.95 -0.79
CA GLN A 91 5.46 -9.04 -1.54
C GLN A 91 5.17 -10.41 -0.91
N GLY A 92 5.25 -10.50 0.40
CA GLY A 92 4.94 -11.75 1.12
C GLY A 92 3.47 -12.15 0.99
N LEU A 93 2.56 -11.21 1.20
CA LEU A 93 1.12 -11.47 1.14
C LEU A 93 0.62 -11.70 -0.29
N SER A 94 1.30 -11.16 -1.29
CA SER A 94 0.94 -11.31 -2.71
C SER A 94 1.68 -12.45 -3.42
N TYR A 95 2.36 -13.32 -2.69
CA TYR A 95 3.22 -14.37 -3.26
C TYR A 95 2.50 -15.26 -4.28
N PHE A 96 1.23 -15.57 -4.04
CA PHE A 96 0.41 -16.41 -4.92
C PHE A 96 -0.54 -15.62 -5.83
N VAL A 97 -0.39 -14.31 -5.90
CA VAL A 97 -1.18 -13.44 -6.80
C VAL A 97 -0.26 -12.58 -7.65
N SER A 98 -0.70 -12.30 -8.88
CA SER A 98 0.07 -11.47 -9.82
C SER A 98 -0.19 -9.98 -9.56
N VAL A 99 0.43 -9.45 -8.51
CA VAL A 99 0.36 -8.02 -8.15
C VAL A 99 1.78 -7.47 -8.07
N ALA A 100 2.03 -6.38 -8.78
CA ALA A 100 3.30 -5.68 -8.76
C ALA A 100 3.25 -4.51 -7.79
N SER A 101 4.27 -4.38 -6.94
CA SER A 101 4.41 -3.27 -6.01
C SER A 101 5.80 -2.65 -6.10
N ALA A 102 5.90 -1.37 -5.74
CA ALA A 102 7.18 -0.67 -5.69
C ALA A 102 7.19 0.36 -4.57
N ALA A 103 8.37 0.56 -3.98
CA ALA A 103 8.60 1.59 -2.97
C ALA A 103 9.34 2.78 -3.60
N ILE A 104 8.84 3.99 -3.33
CA ILE A 104 9.36 5.25 -3.84
C ILE A 104 9.84 6.10 -2.66
N TYR A 105 11.15 6.27 -2.53
CA TYR A 105 11.75 7.01 -1.41
C TYR A 105 13.07 7.66 -1.81
N GLY A 106 13.51 8.63 -1.03
CA GLY A 106 14.77 9.36 -1.27
C GLY A 106 16.00 8.64 -0.75
N GLY A 107 17.18 9.21 -1.04
CA GLY A 107 18.47 8.74 -0.54
C GLY A 107 19.22 7.80 -1.46
N GLY A 108 18.69 7.51 -2.66
CA GLY A 108 19.34 6.68 -3.67
C GLY A 108 20.12 7.49 -4.72
N ASP A 109 20.72 6.78 -5.64
CA ASP A 109 21.46 7.33 -6.79
C ASP A 109 20.59 7.48 -8.06
N GLY A 110 21.19 7.79 -9.19
CA GLY A 110 20.49 7.90 -10.47
C GLY A 110 19.85 6.61 -10.96
N LYS A 111 20.41 5.46 -10.59
CA LYS A 111 19.82 4.14 -10.91
C LYS A 111 18.54 3.90 -10.13
N ASP A 112 18.51 4.32 -8.88
CA ASP A 112 17.32 4.25 -8.05
C ASP A 112 16.21 5.15 -8.60
N TRP A 113 16.56 6.34 -9.04
CA TRP A 113 15.62 7.24 -9.70
C TRP A 113 14.96 6.57 -10.92
N GLU A 114 15.78 6.00 -11.81
CA GLU A 114 15.30 5.38 -13.04
C GLU A 114 14.43 4.14 -12.76
N ARG A 115 14.81 3.33 -11.76
CA ARG A 115 13.99 2.19 -11.32
C ARG A 115 12.63 2.63 -10.80
N GLN A 116 12.60 3.67 -9.97
CA GLN A 116 11.36 4.22 -9.43
C GLN A 116 10.50 4.84 -10.55
N ARG A 117 11.13 5.54 -11.49
CA ARG A 117 10.44 6.10 -12.65
C ARG A 117 9.74 5.02 -13.46
N LYS A 118 10.44 3.94 -13.79
CA LYS A 118 9.86 2.79 -14.52
C LYS A 118 8.69 2.16 -13.77
N ALA A 119 8.82 1.99 -12.48
CA ALA A 119 7.75 1.45 -11.64
C ALA A 119 6.51 2.33 -11.66
N LEU A 120 6.68 3.65 -11.62
CA LEU A 120 5.57 4.62 -11.68
C LEU A 120 4.91 4.68 -13.07
N GLN A 121 5.69 4.52 -14.14
CA GLN A 121 5.17 4.62 -15.51
C GLN A 121 4.46 3.36 -15.99
N ASN A 122 5.04 2.19 -15.73
CA ASN A 122 4.65 1.00 -16.49
C ASN A 122 4.53 -0.28 -15.67
N GLY A 123 4.78 -0.28 -14.36
CA GLY A 123 5.06 -1.55 -13.75
C GLY A 123 4.46 -1.86 -12.40
N SER A 124 3.54 -1.06 -11.88
CA SER A 124 3.09 -1.29 -10.50
C SER A 124 1.60 -1.08 -10.33
N ASP A 125 0.96 -2.00 -9.63
CA ASP A 125 -0.42 -1.88 -9.16
C ASP A 125 -0.50 -1.09 -7.85
N ILE A 126 0.52 -1.26 -6.99
CA ILE A 126 0.61 -0.62 -5.67
C ILE A 126 1.91 0.16 -5.58
N ILE A 127 1.81 1.43 -5.23
CA ILE A 127 2.96 2.30 -4.94
C ILE A 127 2.95 2.63 -3.46
N VAL A 128 4.09 2.41 -2.79
CA VAL A 128 4.32 2.83 -1.40
C VAL A 128 5.37 3.94 -1.44
N ALA A 129 5.02 5.14 -1.02
CA ALA A 129 5.87 6.31 -1.25
C ALA A 129 6.02 7.20 -0.01
N THR A 130 7.19 7.83 0.10
CA THR A 130 7.37 9.00 0.96
C THR A 130 6.96 10.25 0.20
N PRO A 131 6.39 11.28 0.88
CA PRO A 131 5.78 12.42 0.19
C PRO A 131 6.74 13.19 -0.70
N GLY A 132 7.91 13.56 -0.18
CA GLY A 132 8.86 14.41 -0.91
C GLY A 132 9.36 13.78 -2.22
N LYS A 133 9.72 12.50 -2.18
CA LYS A 133 10.20 11.79 -3.38
C LYS A 133 9.10 11.59 -4.41
N LEU A 134 7.89 11.29 -3.95
CA LEU A 134 6.74 11.15 -4.84
C LEU A 134 6.46 12.47 -5.57
N ILE A 135 6.48 13.59 -4.87
CA ILE A 135 6.29 14.91 -5.46
C ILE A 135 7.38 15.19 -6.52
N SER A 136 8.63 14.80 -6.24
CA SER A 136 9.71 14.97 -7.21
C SER A 136 9.42 14.24 -8.53
N HIS A 137 8.87 13.03 -8.47
CA HIS A 137 8.45 12.31 -9.66
C HIS A 137 7.21 12.93 -10.32
N LEU A 138 6.22 13.34 -9.52
CA LEU A 138 5.00 13.98 -10.05
C LEU A 138 5.32 15.27 -10.81
N SER A 139 6.27 16.07 -10.34
CA SER A 139 6.65 17.32 -10.98
C SER A 139 7.29 17.13 -12.36
N MET A 140 7.77 15.93 -12.66
CA MET A 140 8.32 15.61 -13.99
C MET A 140 7.26 15.32 -15.06
N GLY A 141 5.98 15.16 -14.67
CA GLY A 141 4.85 15.07 -15.58
C GLY A 141 4.61 13.71 -16.23
N TYR A 142 5.31 12.66 -15.83
CA TYR A 142 5.14 11.33 -16.42
C TYR A 142 4.29 10.36 -15.59
N VAL A 143 3.84 10.76 -14.41
CA VAL A 143 3.08 9.89 -13.50
C VAL A 143 1.59 10.05 -13.77
N ASP A 144 0.90 8.93 -13.99
CA ASP A 144 -0.54 8.89 -14.17
C ASP A 144 -1.22 8.17 -13.01
N PHE A 145 -1.93 8.90 -12.17
CA PHE A 145 -2.72 8.40 -11.06
C PHE A 145 -4.23 8.46 -11.33
N SER A 146 -4.64 8.62 -12.59
CA SER A 146 -6.06 8.76 -12.96
C SER A 146 -6.89 7.51 -12.64
N LYS A 147 -6.25 6.35 -12.52
CA LYS A 147 -6.90 5.06 -12.22
C LYS A 147 -6.76 4.63 -10.76
N VAL A 148 -6.21 5.47 -9.90
CA VAL A 148 -6.07 5.16 -8.47
C VAL A 148 -7.45 5.10 -7.83
N LYS A 149 -7.75 3.96 -7.19
CA LYS A 149 -9.00 3.69 -6.49
C LYS A 149 -8.85 3.70 -4.97
N HIS A 150 -7.64 3.47 -4.48
CA HIS A 150 -7.36 3.36 -3.05
C HIS A 150 -6.21 4.28 -2.68
N LEU A 151 -6.44 5.11 -1.67
CA LEU A 151 -5.41 5.95 -1.06
C LEU A 151 -5.30 5.57 0.42
N VAL A 152 -4.09 5.27 0.86
CA VAL A 152 -3.79 4.94 2.25
C VAL A 152 -2.77 5.96 2.78
N LEU A 153 -3.08 6.58 3.90
CA LEU A 153 -2.14 7.42 4.65
C LEU A 153 -1.79 6.67 5.94
N ASP A 154 -0.65 6.01 5.97
CA ASP A 154 -0.20 5.30 7.16
C ASP A 154 0.68 6.20 8.02
N GLU A 155 0.48 6.14 9.33
CA GLU A 155 1.09 7.08 10.28
C GLU A 155 0.82 8.55 9.91
N ALA A 156 -0.43 8.86 9.57
CA ALA A 156 -0.85 10.19 9.13
C ALA A 156 -0.55 11.28 10.17
N ASP A 157 -0.69 10.97 11.45
CA ASP A 157 -0.33 11.85 12.56
C ASP A 157 1.14 12.25 12.53
N LYS A 158 2.04 11.29 12.32
CA LYS A 158 3.48 11.57 12.17
C LYS A 158 3.77 12.44 10.95
N MET A 159 3.10 12.21 9.82
CA MET A 159 3.30 13.05 8.63
C MET A 159 2.89 14.50 8.90
N LEU A 160 1.80 14.72 9.61
CA LEU A 160 1.38 16.07 10.01
C LEU A 160 2.37 16.71 10.99
N ASP A 161 2.86 15.95 11.96
CA ASP A 161 3.86 16.43 12.93
C ASP A 161 5.20 16.77 12.26
N MET A 162 5.57 16.07 11.18
CA MET A 162 6.77 16.33 10.38
C MET A 162 6.59 17.49 9.37
N GLY A 163 5.41 18.10 9.29
CA GLY A 163 5.14 19.22 8.40
C GLY A 163 4.81 18.84 6.96
N PHE A 164 4.36 17.61 6.70
CA PHE A 164 4.02 17.14 5.36
C PHE A 164 2.59 17.51 4.89
N GLN A 165 1.86 18.33 5.63
CA GLN A 165 0.49 18.68 5.24
C GLN A 165 0.39 19.22 3.81
N ASP A 166 1.21 20.21 3.47
CA ASP A 166 1.22 20.80 2.13
C ASP A 166 1.58 19.79 1.04
N ASP A 167 2.54 18.90 1.36
CA ASP A 167 2.96 17.86 0.43
C ASP A 167 1.83 16.85 0.18
N LEU A 168 1.10 16.45 1.23
CA LEU A 168 -0.05 15.57 1.09
C LEU A 168 -1.17 16.22 0.27
N GLU A 169 -1.44 17.49 0.47
CA GLU A 169 -2.44 18.23 -0.30
C GLU A 169 -2.07 18.30 -1.79
N LYS A 170 -0.80 18.49 -2.12
CA LYS A 170 -0.31 18.46 -3.51
C LYS A 170 -0.50 17.11 -4.17
N ILE A 171 -0.26 16.02 -3.45
CA ILE A 171 -0.41 14.66 -3.98
C ILE A 171 -1.88 14.33 -4.24
N ILE A 172 -2.75 14.73 -3.33
CA ILE A 172 -4.19 14.41 -3.37
C ILE A 172 -4.93 15.27 -4.41
N SER A 173 -4.45 16.47 -4.68
CA SER A 173 -5.10 17.38 -5.65
C SER A 173 -4.96 16.93 -7.14
#